data_b94610ea394161973c8965d9b11d3ec4
#
_entry.id   b94610ea394161973c8965d9b11d3ec4
#
_cell.length_a   1.000
_cell.length_b   1.000
_cell.length_c   1.000
_cell.angle_alpha   90.00
_cell.angle_beta   90.00
_cell.angle_gamma   90.00
#
_symmetry.space_group_name_H-M   'P 1'
#
loop_
_entity.id
_entity.type
_entity.pdbx_description
1 polymer ?
#
loop_
_entity_poly.entity_id
_entity_poly.type
_entity_poly.pdbx_seq_one_letter_code
_entity_poly.pdbx_strand_id
1 'polypeptide(L)'
;MSSGFYNNDFKLNGVSYSLESLLLTANAVHYNLFEFLKEWTDKSSTIMLQTSGTTGLPKKLQMSKSKMILSAQRTGAFLNLQTGDKALCCLPLDYIAGKMMVVRALVLGLDLYLIKPSKNPLKTFSNRFDFVAFTPYQLEHSIQHLGKIKTLIVGGGPINEKTKKILYKNETDVYETYGMTETVSHVALKHVSQGKQEFKALKGVRFETKNNCLKIFCDSILTSPIMTNDVVNLISEKRFVWKGRVDFVINSGAIKINHEELENKLSKAISVPY
;
A
#
# COMPACT_ATOMS: atom_id res chain seq x y z
N MET A 1 -26.67 -6.27 8.58
CA MET A 1 -25.26 -5.96 8.24
C MET A 1 -25.08 -6.24 6.76
N SER A 2 -24.59 -5.29 5.97
CA SER A 2 -24.45 -5.46 4.52
C SER A 2 -23.37 -6.54 4.23
N SER A 3 -23.68 -7.44 3.31
CA SER A 3 -22.94 -8.65 2.93
C SER A 3 -21.51 -8.47 2.37
N GLY A 4 -20.85 -7.35 2.63
CA GLY A 4 -19.52 -7.07 2.06
C GLY A 4 -18.41 -6.76 3.07
N PHE A 5 -18.73 -6.70 4.38
CA PHE A 5 -17.76 -6.30 5.40
C PHE A 5 -16.88 -7.45 5.91
N TYR A 6 -17.35 -8.69 5.77
CA TYR A 6 -16.70 -9.88 6.30
C TYR A 6 -17.00 -11.08 5.39
N ASN A 7 -15.95 -11.77 4.99
CA ASN A 7 -16.04 -13.03 4.27
C ASN A 7 -15.86 -14.18 5.28
N ASN A 8 -16.76 -15.15 5.27
CA ASN A 8 -16.76 -16.27 6.22
C ASN A 8 -15.54 -17.19 6.07
N ASP A 9 -14.84 -17.14 4.95
CA ASP A 9 -13.60 -17.89 4.72
C ASP A 9 -12.36 -17.23 5.32
N PHE A 10 -12.50 -16.01 5.90
CA PHE A 10 -11.41 -15.33 6.58
C PHE A 10 -10.80 -16.19 7.68
N LYS A 11 -9.47 -16.17 7.74
CA LYS A 11 -8.71 -16.80 8.83
C LYS A 11 -7.75 -15.79 9.45
N LEU A 12 -7.48 -15.98 10.74
CA LEU A 12 -6.41 -15.27 11.45
C LEU A 12 -5.40 -16.28 11.95
N ASN A 13 -4.16 -16.20 11.47
CA ASN A 13 -3.06 -17.12 11.82
C ASN A 13 -3.43 -18.61 11.60
N GLY A 14 -4.12 -18.93 10.50
CA GLY A 14 -4.54 -20.27 10.11
C GLY A 14 -5.85 -20.75 10.74
N VAL A 15 -6.45 -19.98 11.66
CA VAL A 15 -7.67 -20.36 12.36
C VAL A 15 -8.88 -19.58 11.81
N SER A 16 -9.98 -20.30 11.51
CA SER A 16 -11.25 -19.70 11.11
C SER A 16 -12.00 -19.17 12.32
N TYR A 17 -12.64 -18.03 12.17
CA TYR A 17 -13.43 -17.37 13.20
C TYR A 17 -14.80 -16.94 12.65
N SER A 18 -15.85 -16.99 13.49
CA SER A 18 -17.02 -16.13 13.29
C SER A 18 -16.64 -14.69 13.65
N LEU A 19 -17.39 -13.70 13.16
CA LEU A 19 -17.11 -12.30 13.49
C LEU A 19 -17.12 -12.05 15.01
N GLU A 20 -18.01 -12.69 15.74
CA GLU A 20 -18.12 -12.58 17.19
C GLU A 20 -16.90 -13.20 17.89
N SER A 21 -16.53 -14.43 17.52
CA SER A 21 -15.35 -15.10 18.08
C SER A 21 -14.04 -14.40 17.72
N LEU A 22 -13.97 -13.78 16.53
CA LEU A 22 -12.83 -12.95 16.11
C LEU A 22 -12.64 -11.74 17.03
N LEU A 23 -13.71 -11.04 17.38
CA LEU A 23 -13.65 -9.91 18.32
C LEU A 23 -13.13 -10.32 19.70
N LEU A 24 -13.62 -11.44 20.22
CA LEU A 24 -13.14 -11.98 21.52
C LEU A 24 -11.65 -12.36 21.47
N THR A 25 -11.24 -13.05 20.42
CA THR A 25 -9.84 -13.50 20.24
C THR A 25 -8.90 -12.32 19.98
N ALA A 26 -9.29 -11.35 19.19
CA ALA A 26 -8.46 -10.19 18.84
C ALA A 26 -7.98 -9.41 20.07
N ASN A 27 -8.82 -9.32 21.12
CA ASN A 27 -8.45 -8.67 22.37
C ASN A 27 -7.29 -9.38 23.09
N ALA A 28 -7.24 -10.71 23.03
CA ALA A 28 -6.19 -11.51 23.66
C ALA A 28 -4.89 -11.55 22.83
N VAL A 29 -4.99 -11.44 21.49
CA VAL A 29 -3.87 -11.63 20.59
C VAL A 29 -3.16 -10.32 20.25
N HIS A 30 -3.93 -9.25 20.00
CA HIS A 30 -3.37 -7.97 19.55
C HIS A 30 -4.34 -6.81 19.81
N TYR A 31 -4.04 -5.99 20.80
CA TYR A 31 -4.90 -4.89 21.22
C TYR A 31 -5.33 -3.95 20.06
N ASN A 32 -4.40 -3.55 19.19
CA ASN A 32 -4.72 -2.66 18.07
C ASN A 32 -5.64 -3.33 17.02
N LEU A 33 -5.60 -4.66 16.89
CA LEU A 33 -6.53 -5.40 16.04
C LEU A 33 -7.95 -5.35 16.62
N PHE A 34 -8.08 -5.56 17.92
CA PHE A 34 -9.38 -5.52 18.61
C PHE A 34 -10.04 -4.15 18.46
N GLU A 35 -9.32 -3.06 18.74
CA GLU A 35 -9.86 -1.69 18.60
C GLU A 35 -10.26 -1.40 17.15
N PHE A 36 -9.44 -1.81 16.18
CA PHE A 36 -9.80 -1.65 14.77
C PHE A 36 -11.03 -2.48 14.38
N LEU A 37 -11.15 -3.74 14.80
CA LEU A 37 -12.29 -4.60 14.49
C LEU A 37 -13.58 -4.08 15.14
N LYS A 38 -13.50 -3.57 16.37
CA LYS A 38 -14.61 -2.94 17.06
C LYS A 38 -15.14 -1.73 16.27
N GLU A 39 -14.23 -0.85 15.82
CA GLU A 39 -14.58 0.28 14.97
C GLU A 39 -15.08 -0.18 13.58
N TRP A 40 -14.48 -1.23 13.01
CA TRP A 40 -14.88 -1.78 11.71
C TRP A 40 -16.29 -2.37 11.72
N THR A 41 -16.68 -3.00 12.80
CA THR A 41 -17.96 -3.73 12.94
C THR A 41 -19.08 -2.92 13.57
N ASP A 42 -18.80 -1.72 14.10
CA ASP A 42 -19.82 -0.84 14.66
C ASP A 42 -20.80 -0.34 13.58
N LYS A 43 -21.87 0.35 14.02
CA LYS A 43 -22.93 0.87 13.14
C LYS A 43 -22.50 2.09 12.31
N SER A 44 -21.33 2.70 12.59
CA SER A 44 -20.83 3.84 11.83
C SER A 44 -20.51 3.43 10.39
N SER A 45 -20.82 4.28 9.43
CA SER A 45 -20.41 4.09 8.03
C SER A 45 -18.96 4.49 7.76
N THR A 46 -18.28 5.05 8.77
CA THR A 46 -16.92 5.61 8.64
C THR A 46 -16.06 5.15 9.79
N ILE A 47 -14.72 5.20 9.60
CA ILE A 47 -13.71 5.06 10.62
C ILE A 47 -12.79 6.28 10.66
N MET A 48 -12.20 6.52 11.82
CA MET A 48 -11.25 7.62 11.99
C MET A 48 -9.83 7.14 11.65
N LEU A 49 -9.17 7.84 10.73
CA LEU A 49 -7.78 7.61 10.37
C LEU A 49 -6.91 8.76 10.84
N GLN A 50 -5.67 8.43 11.15
CA GLN A 50 -4.63 9.40 11.43
C GLN A 50 -3.64 9.43 10.26
N THR A 51 -3.39 10.60 9.68
CA THR A 51 -2.36 10.75 8.65
C THR A 51 -0.99 10.88 9.31
N SER A 52 0.04 10.31 8.69
CA SER A 52 1.42 10.36 9.20
C SER A 52 2.08 11.74 9.12
N GLY A 53 1.38 12.75 8.59
CA GLY A 53 1.78 14.16 8.54
C GLY A 53 3.28 14.39 8.26
N THR A 54 3.69 14.39 7.01
CA THR A 54 5.09 14.70 6.63
C THR A 54 5.45 16.18 6.88
N THR A 55 4.47 17.03 7.19
CA THR A 55 4.64 18.49 7.30
C THR A 55 3.99 19.11 8.53
N GLY A 56 3.55 18.32 9.54
CA GLY A 56 2.90 18.91 10.73
C GLY A 56 2.19 17.90 11.63
N LEU A 57 1.34 18.42 12.52
CA LEU A 57 0.52 17.60 13.42
C LEU A 57 -0.35 16.60 12.62
N PRO A 58 -0.45 15.34 13.10
CA PRO A 58 -1.27 14.33 12.45
C PRO A 58 -2.71 14.80 12.29
N LYS A 59 -3.21 14.81 11.05
CA LYS A 59 -4.60 15.19 10.78
C LYS A 59 -5.50 13.97 10.92
N LYS A 60 -6.63 14.14 11.61
CA LYS A 60 -7.69 13.13 11.65
C LYS A 60 -8.51 13.23 10.36
N LEU A 61 -8.68 12.11 9.66
CA LEU A 61 -9.47 11.99 8.45
C LEU A 61 -10.55 10.93 8.65
N GLN A 62 -11.78 11.30 8.36
CA GLN A 62 -12.90 10.36 8.39
C GLN A 62 -12.99 9.59 7.08
N MET A 63 -12.89 8.25 7.13
CA MET A 63 -12.85 7.39 5.96
C MET A 63 -14.07 6.47 5.91
N SER A 64 -14.75 6.42 4.76
CA SER A 64 -15.89 5.54 4.53
C SER A 64 -15.47 4.06 4.47
N LYS A 65 -16.13 3.21 5.24
CA LYS A 65 -15.94 1.75 5.22
C LYS A 65 -16.23 1.16 3.83
N SER A 66 -17.28 1.64 3.15
CA SER A 66 -17.60 1.19 1.78
C SER A 66 -16.49 1.50 0.77
N LYS A 67 -15.84 2.66 0.89
CA LYS A 67 -14.69 3.01 0.05
C LYS A 67 -13.47 2.12 0.34
N MET A 68 -13.25 1.73 1.59
CA MET A 68 -12.20 0.79 1.97
C MET A 68 -12.45 -0.61 1.39
N ILE A 69 -13.71 -1.08 1.41
CA ILE A 69 -14.11 -2.35 0.78
C ILE A 69 -13.83 -2.32 -0.73
N LEU A 70 -14.26 -1.27 -1.42
CA LEU A 70 -14.00 -1.11 -2.86
C LEU A 70 -12.50 -1.10 -3.18
N SER A 71 -11.69 -0.44 -2.36
CA SER A 71 -10.23 -0.42 -2.51
C SER A 71 -9.63 -1.81 -2.31
N ALA A 72 -10.10 -2.59 -1.33
CA ALA A 72 -9.68 -3.96 -1.09
C ALA A 72 -10.01 -4.87 -2.29
N GLN A 73 -11.23 -4.82 -2.79
CA GLN A 73 -11.69 -5.58 -3.96
C GLN A 73 -10.87 -5.27 -5.21
N ARG A 74 -10.55 -4.00 -5.46
CA ARG A 74 -9.72 -3.58 -6.60
C ARG A 74 -8.30 -4.11 -6.50
N THR A 75 -7.71 -4.08 -5.32
CA THR A 75 -6.39 -4.66 -5.08
C THR A 75 -6.42 -6.17 -5.35
N GLY A 76 -7.42 -6.88 -4.78
CA GLY A 76 -7.60 -8.30 -4.99
C GLY A 76 -7.74 -8.67 -6.47
N ALA A 77 -8.60 -7.94 -7.20
CA ALA A 77 -8.81 -8.16 -8.63
C ALA A 77 -7.56 -7.88 -9.47
N PHE A 78 -6.79 -6.82 -9.15
CA PHE A 78 -5.56 -6.49 -9.89
C PHE A 78 -4.45 -7.51 -9.69
N LEU A 79 -4.28 -7.98 -8.45
CA LEU A 79 -3.24 -8.93 -8.06
C LEU A 79 -3.70 -10.39 -8.14
N ASN A 80 -4.95 -10.63 -8.57
CA ASN A 80 -5.56 -11.96 -8.67
C ASN A 80 -5.48 -12.75 -7.34
N LEU A 81 -5.76 -12.06 -6.22
CA LEU A 81 -5.80 -12.70 -4.90
C LEU A 81 -7.04 -13.58 -4.77
N GLN A 82 -6.86 -14.77 -4.21
CA GLN A 82 -7.91 -15.76 -4.04
C GLN A 82 -8.28 -15.92 -2.57
N THR A 83 -9.51 -16.34 -2.30
CA THR A 83 -9.94 -16.77 -0.98
C THR A 83 -9.01 -17.87 -0.44
N GLY A 84 -8.59 -17.73 0.80
CA GLY A 84 -7.64 -18.64 1.45
C GLY A 84 -6.16 -18.34 1.20
N ASP A 85 -5.82 -17.40 0.30
CA ASP A 85 -4.42 -16.95 0.14
C ASP A 85 -3.84 -16.47 1.46
N LYS A 86 -2.61 -16.90 1.77
CA LYS A 86 -1.90 -16.49 2.99
C LYS A 86 -1.35 -15.07 2.84
N ALA A 87 -1.86 -14.17 3.67
CA ALA A 87 -1.43 -12.78 3.70
C ALA A 87 -0.64 -12.45 4.98
N LEU A 88 0.47 -11.72 4.87
CA LEU A 88 1.24 -11.26 6.03
C LEU A 88 1.05 -9.75 6.23
N CYS A 89 0.52 -9.37 7.39
CA CYS A 89 0.50 -7.99 7.85
C CYS A 89 1.58 -7.78 8.93
N CYS A 90 2.57 -6.99 8.57
CA CYS A 90 3.69 -6.58 9.42
C CYS A 90 3.82 -5.05 9.48
N LEU A 91 2.71 -4.35 9.20
CA LEU A 91 2.59 -2.90 9.23
C LEU A 91 1.79 -2.47 10.47
N PRO A 92 2.08 -1.29 11.07
CA PRO A 92 1.31 -0.79 12.20
C PRO A 92 -0.17 -0.57 11.83
N LEU A 93 -1.09 -1.04 12.67
CA LEU A 93 -2.53 -0.86 12.49
C LEU A 93 -3.01 0.56 12.85
N ASP A 94 -2.15 1.39 13.40
CA ASP A 94 -2.42 2.82 13.65
C ASP A 94 -2.56 3.60 12.34
N TYR A 95 -1.93 3.14 11.27
CA TYR A 95 -1.94 3.76 9.95
C TYR A 95 -2.81 3.02 8.93
N ILE A 96 -3.24 3.75 7.92
CA ILE A 96 -4.12 3.22 6.86
C ILE A 96 -3.53 1.99 6.16
N ALA A 97 -2.22 1.90 5.99
CA ALA A 97 -1.57 0.79 5.29
C ALA A 97 -1.79 -0.54 6.02
N GLY A 98 -1.59 -0.58 7.35
CA GLY A 98 -1.87 -1.75 8.19
C GLY A 98 -3.37 -2.08 8.24
N LYS A 99 -4.22 -1.07 8.49
CA LYS A 99 -5.69 -1.24 8.47
C LYS A 99 -6.18 -1.83 7.16
N MET A 100 -5.66 -1.37 6.02
CA MET A 100 -6.05 -1.89 4.71
C MET A 100 -5.57 -3.34 4.45
N MET A 101 -4.52 -3.82 5.11
CA MET A 101 -4.17 -5.24 5.06
C MET A 101 -5.23 -6.09 5.76
N VAL A 102 -5.71 -5.66 6.92
CA VAL A 102 -6.81 -6.33 7.64
C VAL A 102 -8.10 -6.28 6.81
N VAL A 103 -8.45 -5.10 6.25
CA VAL A 103 -9.67 -4.97 5.42
C VAL A 103 -9.61 -5.87 4.18
N ARG A 104 -8.46 -5.95 3.50
CA ARG A 104 -8.28 -6.87 2.36
C ARG A 104 -8.53 -8.32 2.77
N ALA A 105 -7.96 -8.73 3.91
CA ALA A 105 -8.13 -10.09 4.39
C ALA A 105 -9.60 -10.38 4.75
N LEU A 106 -10.27 -9.48 5.47
CA LEU A 106 -11.67 -9.63 5.85
C LEU A 106 -12.62 -9.68 4.63
N VAL A 107 -12.37 -8.83 3.63
CA VAL A 107 -13.25 -8.69 2.46
C VAL A 107 -13.02 -9.81 1.43
N LEU A 108 -11.77 -10.24 1.26
CA LEU A 108 -11.38 -11.23 0.24
C LEU A 108 -11.32 -12.67 0.79
N GLY A 109 -11.50 -12.85 2.11
CA GLY A 109 -11.42 -14.18 2.74
C GLY A 109 -9.99 -14.73 2.80
N LEU A 110 -8.98 -13.88 3.04
CA LEU A 110 -7.59 -14.32 3.12
C LEU A 110 -7.28 -14.93 4.50
N ASP A 111 -6.24 -15.77 4.56
CA ASP A 111 -5.64 -16.23 5.82
C ASP A 111 -4.59 -15.20 6.27
N LEU A 112 -4.98 -14.31 7.18
CA LEU A 112 -4.16 -13.19 7.64
C LEU A 112 -3.23 -13.61 8.78
N TYR A 113 -1.94 -13.55 8.55
CA TYR A 113 -0.92 -13.62 9.58
C TYR A 113 -0.57 -12.21 10.04
N LEU A 114 -0.82 -11.92 11.31
CA LEU A 114 -0.56 -10.61 11.90
C LEU A 114 0.61 -10.68 12.87
N ILE A 115 1.63 -9.85 12.65
CA ILE A 115 2.82 -9.77 13.49
C ILE A 115 3.17 -8.34 13.84
N LYS A 116 3.96 -8.17 14.89
CA LYS A 116 4.52 -6.86 15.24
C LYS A 116 5.42 -6.34 14.10
N PRO A 117 5.34 -5.04 13.77
CA PRO A 117 6.22 -4.42 12.80
C PRO A 117 7.70 -4.63 13.16
N SER A 118 8.50 -5.02 12.18
CA SER A 118 9.95 -5.16 12.31
C SER A 118 10.64 -4.84 11.00
N LYS A 119 11.95 -4.62 11.03
CA LYS A 119 12.73 -4.33 9.82
C LYS A 119 12.84 -5.53 8.87
N ASN A 120 12.82 -6.76 9.40
CA ASN A 120 12.86 -7.99 8.62
C ASN A 120 11.76 -8.95 9.08
N PRO A 121 10.51 -8.74 8.62
CA PRO A 121 9.35 -9.50 9.07
C PRO A 121 9.40 -10.99 8.74
N LEU A 122 10.16 -11.37 7.70
CA LEU A 122 10.23 -12.75 7.20
C LEU A 122 11.29 -13.61 7.87
N LYS A 123 12.14 -13.02 8.71
CA LYS A 123 13.30 -13.71 9.30
C LYS A 123 12.92 -15.00 10.03
N THR A 124 11.82 -14.96 10.78
CA THR A 124 11.38 -16.06 11.67
C THR A 124 10.41 -17.05 11.01
N PHE A 125 9.92 -16.74 9.81
CA PHE A 125 8.97 -17.62 9.13
C PHE A 125 9.69 -18.65 8.26
N SER A 126 9.18 -19.88 8.29
CA SER A 126 9.47 -20.93 7.29
C SER A 126 8.41 -20.98 6.19
N ASN A 127 7.21 -20.46 6.45
CA ASN A 127 6.08 -20.50 5.54
C ASN A 127 6.27 -19.54 4.35
N ARG A 128 5.63 -19.89 3.22
CA ARG A 128 5.46 -19.02 2.08
C ARG A 128 4.13 -18.26 2.20
N PHE A 129 4.12 -16.99 1.78
CA PHE A 129 2.95 -16.11 1.75
C PHE A 129 2.58 -15.78 0.31
N ASP A 130 1.28 -15.75 0.01
CA ASP A 130 0.78 -15.37 -1.29
C ASP A 130 0.76 -13.86 -1.47
N PHE A 131 0.49 -13.12 -0.39
CA PHE A 131 0.39 -11.65 -0.42
C PHE A 131 1.02 -11.00 0.81
N VAL A 132 1.89 -10.00 0.57
CA VAL A 132 2.56 -9.23 1.64
C VAL A 132 2.58 -7.75 1.27
N ALA A 133 2.56 -6.87 2.28
CA ALA A 133 2.77 -5.43 2.11
C ALA A 133 3.96 -4.97 2.96
N PHE A 134 4.92 -4.29 2.33
CA PHE A 134 6.11 -3.73 2.98
C PHE A 134 6.23 -2.22 2.77
N THR A 135 7.00 -1.59 3.65
CA THR A 135 7.66 -0.32 3.36
C THR A 135 8.95 -0.57 2.54
N PRO A 136 9.52 0.45 1.85
CA PRO A 136 10.83 0.31 1.20
C PRO A 136 11.93 -0.17 2.17
N TYR A 137 11.91 0.34 3.41
CA TYR A 137 12.84 -0.07 4.47
C TYR A 137 12.74 -1.57 4.81
N GLN A 138 11.53 -2.11 4.95
CA GLN A 138 11.32 -3.54 5.19
C GLN A 138 11.76 -4.39 3.99
N LEU A 139 11.50 -3.93 2.77
CA LEU A 139 11.96 -4.60 1.56
C LEU A 139 13.48 -4.75 1.53
N GLU A 140 14.22 -3.66 1.75
CA GLU A 140 15.68 -3.66 1.76
C GLU A 140 16.28 -4.66 2.75
N HIS A 141 15.69 -4.76 3.94
CA HIS A 141 16.15 -5.67 4.97
C HIS A 141 15.65 -7.12 4.82
N SER A 142 14.73 -7.36 3.89
CA SER A 142 14.12 -8.68 3.65
C SER A 142 14.49 -9.31 2.30
N ILE A 143 15.36 -8.69 1.51
CA ILE A 143 15.71 -9.10 0.14
C ILE A 143 16.08 -10.59 0.06
N GLN A 144 16.89 -11.09 0.99
CA GLN A 144 17.31 -12.49 1.04
C GLN A 144 16.18 -13.48 1.37
N HIS A 145 15.02 -12.99 1.79
CA HIS A 145 13.86 -13.80 2.17
C HIS A 145 12.69 -13.67 1.18
N LEU A 146 12.84 -12.92 0.09
CA LEU A 146 11.76 -12.66 -0.86
C LEU A 146 11.20 -13.93 -1.51
N GLY A 147 11.98 -15.00 -1.66
CA GLY A 147 11.48 -16.30 -2.14
C GLY A 147 10.35 -16.91 -1.30
N LYS A 148 10.11 -16.37 -0.09
CA LYS A 148 8.95 -16.73 0.76
C LYS A 148 7.67 -15.97 0.40
N ILE A 149 7.70 -15.09 -0.59
CA ILE A 149 6.56 -14.27 -1.02
C ILE A 149 6.26 -14.54 -2.49
N LYS A 150 4.99 -14.74 -2.82
CA LYS A 150 4.53 -14.79 -4.22
C LYS A 150 4.33 -13.37 -4.75
N THR A 151 3.52 -12.55 -4.07
CA THR A 151 3.18 -11.17 -4.46
C THR A 151 3.44 -10.20 -3.33
N LEU A 152 4.25 -9.18 -3.60
CA LEU A 152 4.62 -8.13 -2.65
C LEU A 152 4.19 -6.77 -3.18
N ILE A 153 3.45 -6.01 -2.38
CA ILE A 153 3.25 -4.58 -2.62
C ILE A 153 4.16 -3.76 -1.70
N VAL A 154 4.76 -2.71 -2.23
CA VAL A 154 5.65 -1.80 -1.49
C VAL A 154 5.11 -0.38 -1.58
N GLY A 155 4.90 0.24 -0.43
CA GLY A 155 4.32 1.59 -0.37
C GLY A 155 4.89 2.45 0.75
N GLY A 156 4.51 3.72 0.76
CA GLY A 156 5.00 4.71 1.72
C GLY A 156 6.25 5.46 1.26
N GLY A 157 6.80 5.12 0.10
CA GLY A 157 7.94 5.78 -0.53
C GLY A 157 8.43 5.03 -1.76
N PRO A 158 9.32 5.61 -2.57
CA PRO A 158 9.89 4.95 -3.74
C PRO A 158 10.87 3.84 -3.34
N ILE A 159 10.95 2.80 -4.18
CA ILE A 159 12.00 1.78 -4.08
C ILE A 159 13.26 2.35 -4.73
N ASN A 160 14.40 2.31 -4.04
CA ASN A 160 15.66 2.82 -4.58
C ASN A 160 16.17 1.97 -5.77
N GLU A 161 16.98 2.57 -6.63
CA GLU A 161 17.46 1.95 -7.87
C GLU A 161 18.36 0.72 -7.63
N LYS A 162 19.11 0.69 -6.53
CA LYS A 162 19.94 -0.47 -6.16
C LYS A 162 19.06 -1.68 -5.86
N THR A 163 18.01 -1.48 -5.06
CA THR A 163 17.02 -2.52 -4.72
C THR A 163 16.27 -2.97 -5.97
N LYS A 164 15.81 -2.06 -6.84
CA LYS A 164 15.16 -2.43 -8.11
C LYS A 164 15.99 -3.36 -8.97
N LYS A 165 17.31 -3.10 -9.10
CA LYS A 165 18.23 -3.97 -9.87
C LYS A 165 18.29 -5.40 -9.32
N ILE A 166 18.22 -5.55 -7.99
CA ILE A 166 18.19 -6.88 -7.34
C ILE A 166 16.87 -7.58 -7.64
N LEU A 167 15.75 -6.83 -7.62
CA LEU A 167 14.41 -7.37 -7.84
C LEU A 167 14.21 -7.95 -9.24
N TYR A 168 14.89 -7.44 -10.28
CA TYR A 168 14.78 -7.95 -11.65
C TYR A 168 15.19 -9.43 -11.81
N LYS A 169 15.91 -9.99 -10.84
CA LYS A 169 16.34 -11.39 -10.81
C LYS A 169 15.55 -12.25 -9.85
N ASN A 170 14.49 -11.68 -9.23
CA ASN A 170 13.71 -12.35 -8.20
C ASN A 170 12.41 -12.90 -8.77
N GLU A 171 12.01 -14.08 -8.32
CA GLU A 171 10.75 -14.73 -8.72
C GLU A 171 9.51 -14.12 -8.06
N THR A 172 9.69 -13.29 -7.03
CA THR A 172 8.59 -12.60 -6.36
C THR A 172 8.04 -11.49 -7.24
N ASP A 173 6.74 -11.46 -7.44
CA ASP A 173 6.06 -10.36 -8.10
C ASP A 173 6.03 -9.13 -7.19
N VAL A 174 6.92 -8.17 -7.41
CA VAL A 174 7.04 -6.95 -6.61
C VAL A 174 6.40 -5.77 -7.31
N TYR A 175 5.44 -5.14 -6.63
CA TYR A 175 4.74 -3.95 -7.11
C TYR A 175 5.01 -2.76 -6.20
N GLU A 176 5.46 -1.66 -6.76
CA GLU A 176 5.46 -0.35 -6.10
C GLU A 176 4.08 0.27 -6.19
N THR A 177 3.57 0.80 -5.08
CA THR A 177 2.21 1.36 -5.01
C THR A 177 2.22 2.87 -5.16
N TYR A 178 1.21 3.42 -5.83
CA TYR A 178 0.96 4.85 -5.88
C TYR A 178 -0.42 5.16 -5.33
N GLY A 179 -0.48 6.04 -4.33
CA GLY A 179 -1.70 6.48 -3.67
C GLY A 179 -1.42 7.31 -2.42
N MET A 180 -2.47 7.77 -1.79
CA MET A 180 -2.43 8.60 -0.60
C MET A 180 -3.64 8.28 0.29
N THR A 181 -3.69 8.86 1.50
CA THR A 181 -4.80 8.62 2.43
C THR A 181 -6.14 9.07 1.83
N GLU A 182 -6.14 10.16 1.09
CA GLU A 182 -7.31 10.71 0.41
C GLU A 182 -7.88 9.77 -0.66
N THR A 183 -7.06 8.93 -1.26
CA THR A 183 -7.47 7.86 -2.18
C THR A 183 -7.76 6.54 -1.46
N VAL A 184 -7.86 6.54 -0.13
CA VAL A 184 -8.02 5.38 0.77
C VAL A 184 -6.73 4.56 0.86
N SER A 185 -6.20 4.17 -0.28
CA SER A 185 -4.99 3.37 -0.45
C SER A 185 -4.45 3.64 -1.85
N HIS A 186 -3.66 2.70 -2.38
CA HIS A 186 -3.13 2.84 -3.72
C HIS A 186 -4.23 2.81 -4.81
N VAL A 187 -4.04 3.59 -5.84
CA VAL A 187 -4.89 3.69 -7.04
C VAL A 187 -4.17 3.23 -8.29
N ALA A 188 -2.85 3.04 -8.22
CA ALA A 188 -2.05 2.47 -9.29
C ALA A 188 -0.90 1.62 -8.73
N LEU A 189 -0.42 0.69 -9.56
CA LEU A 189 0.67 -0.23 -9.25
C LEU A 189 1.67 -0.26 -10.41
N LYS A 190 2.98 -0.33 -10.07
CA LYS A 190 4.08 -0.50 -11.00
C LYS A 190 4.77 -1.83 -10.73
N HIS A 191 4.84 -2.72 -11.71
CA HIS A 191 5.46 -4.04 -11.60
C HIS A 191 6.99 -3.93 -11.70
N VAL A 192 7.65 -3.79 -10.57
CA VAL A 192 9.10 -3.50 -10.49
C VAL A 192 9.94 -4.70 -10.89
N SER A 193 9.61 -5.91 -10.44
CA SER A 193 10.38 -7.12 -10.76
C SER A 193 10.39 -7.46 -12.26
N GLN A 194 9.40 -6.95 -13.03
CA GLN A 194 9.40 -7.03 -14.50
C GLN A 194 10.03 -5.82 -15.19
N GLY A 195 10.71 -4.94 -14.47
CA GLY A 195 11.38 -3.76 -15.05
C GLY A 195 10.44 -2.68 -15.57
N LYS A 196 9.13 -2.74 -15.25
CA LYS A 196 8.18 -1.71 -15.68
C LYS A 196 8.50 -0.38 -15.01
N GLN A 197 8.39 0.70 -15.78
CA GLN A 197 8.61 2.06 -15.29
C GLN A 197 7.30 2.81 -15.05
N GLU A 198 6.22 2.38 -15.69
CA GLU A 198 4.91 2.99 -15.56
C GLU A 198 4.07 2.42 -14.43
N PHE A 199 3.33 3.27 -13.76
CA PHE A 199 2.22 2.92 -12.89
C PHE A 199 0.98 2.67 -13.74
N LYS A 200 0.29 1.55 -13.50
CA LYS A 200 -0.97 1.17 -14.13
C LYS A 200 -2.13 1.36 -13.16
N ALA A 201 -3.17 2.06 -13.61
CA ALA A 201 -4.38 2.34 -12.84
C ALA A 201 -5.11 1.06 -12.41
N LEU A 202 -5.66 1.05 -11.21
CA LEU A 202 -6.66 0.08 -10.78
C LEU A 202 -8.00 0.32 -11.51
N LYS A 203 -8.88 -0.68 -11.49
CA LYS A 203 -10.23 -0.58 -12.11
C LYS A 203 -10.99 0.65 -11.60
N GLY A 204 -11.57 1.42 -12.52
CA GLY A 204 -12.34 2.62 -12.21
C GLY A 204 -11.50 3.86 -11.86
N VAL A 205 -10.18 3.80 -11.99
CA VAL A 205 -9.27 4.95 -11.85
C VAL A 205 -8.86 5.44 -13.23
N ARG A 206 -8.77 6.76 -13.43
CA ARG A 206 -8.18 7.41 -14.61
C ARG A 206 -7.36 8.62 -14.20
N PHE A 207 -6.45 9.00 -15.06
CA PHE A 207 -5.48 10.05 -14.85
C PHE A 207 -5.55 11.08 -15.96
N GLU A 208 -5.34 12.32 -15.58
CA GLU A 208 -5.05 13.45 -16.46
C GLU A 208 -3.85 14.21 -15.91
N THR A 209 -3.34 15.16 -16.65
CA THR A 209 -2.32 16.11 -16.17
C THR A 209 -2.81 17.54 -16.31
N LYS A 210 -2.46 18.37 -15.34
CA LYS A 210 -2.57 19.83 -15.41
C LYS A 210 -1.28 20.44 -14.90
N ASN A 211 -0.61 21.26 -15.70
CA ASN A 211 0.71 21.85 -15.40
C ASN A 211 1.75 20.74 -15.07
N ASN A 212 1.74 19.63 -15.82
CA ASN A 212 2.56 18.44 -15.61
C ASN A 212 2.31 17.69 -14.30
N CYS A 213 1.40 18.15 -13.44
CA CYS A 213 1.01 17.46 -12.22
C CYS A 213 -0.13 16.49 -12.47
N LEU A 214 -0.10 15.35 -11.77
CA LEU A 214 -1.09 14.30 -11.90
C LEU A 214 -2.42 14.72 -11.28
N LYS A 215 -3.50 14.51 -12.04
CA LYS A 215 -4.89 14.62 -11.57
C LYS A 215 -5.53 13.25 -11.57
N ILE A 216 -6.08 12.85 -10.41
CA ILE A 216 -6.64 11.52 -10.18
C ILE A 216 -8.17 11.60 -10.18
N PHE A 217 -8.79 10.72 -10.94
CA PHE A 217 -10.24 10.52 -10.98
C PHE A 217 -10.57 9.10 -10.52
N CYS A 218 -11.55 9.00 -9.62
CA CYS A 218 -12.04 7.72 -9.12
C CYS A 218 -13.43 7.93 -8.49
N ASP A 219 -14.45 8.05 -9.31
CA ASP A 219 -15.81 8.50 -8.92
C ASP A 219 -16.44 7.67 -7.80
N SER A 220 -16.08 6.40 -7.67
CA SER A 220 -16.56 5.51 -6.60
C SER A 220 -15.84 5.68 -5.24
N ILE A 221 -14.71 6.40 -5.21
CA ILE A 221 -13.96 6.70 -3.98
C ILE A 221 -13.94 8.20 -3.71
N LEU A 222 -13.70 9.01 -4.74
CA LEU A 222 -13.53 10.46 -4.63
C LEU A 222 -14.83 11.19 -4.94
N THR A 223 -15.17 12.18 -4.15
CA THR A 223 -16.31 13.09 -4.44
C THR A 223 -15.95 14.10 -5.53
N SER A 224 -14.68 14.41 -5.67
CA SER A 224 -14.13 15.25 -6.73
C SER A 224 -12.71 14.78 -7.09
N PRO A 225 -12.23 15.06 -8.32
CA PRO A 225 -10.87 14.70 -8.71
C PRO A 225 -9.82 15.34 -7.80
N ILE A 226 -8.76 14.58 -7.47
CA ILE A 226 -7.63 15.09 -6.67
C ILE A 226 -6.54 15.61 -7.60
N MET A 227 -6.15 16.86 -7.41
CA MET A 227 -4.93 17.42 -7.98
C MET A 227 -3.77 17.12 -7.02
N THR A 228 -2.73 16.50 -7.53
CA THR A 228 -1.51 16.21 -6.76
C THR A 228 -0.40 17.19 -7.10
N ASN A 229 0.67 17.20 -6.30
CA ASN A 229 1.92 17.88 -6.59
C ASN A 229 2.94 16.94 -7.28
N ASP A 230 2.50 15.76 -7.72
CA ASP A 230 3.36 14.77 -8.38
C ASP A 230 3.50 15.08 -9.87
N VAL A 231 4.72 15.34 -10.30
CA VAL A 231 5.08 15.54 -11.71
C VAL A 231 5.15 14.19 -12.40
N VAL A 232 4.45 14.06 -13.53
CA VAL A 232 4.39 12.80 -14.25
C VAL A 232 4.52 12.97 -15.75
N ASN A 233 4.97 11.91 -16.42
CA ASN A 233 4.79 11.74 -17.86
C ASN A 233 3.56 10.83 -18.06
N LEU A 234 2.45 11.40 -18.51
CA LEU A 234 1.22 10.66 -18.78
C LEU A 234 1.36 9.89 -20.10
N ILE A 235 1.28 8.58 -20.05
CA ILE A 235 1.32 7.70 -21.23
C ILE A 235 -0.09 7.52 -21.81
N SER A 236 -1.08 7.36 -20.91
CA SER A 236 -2.50 7.27 -21.25
C SER A 236 -3.33 7.59 -20.00
N GLU A 237 -4.65 7.71 -20.14
CA GLU A 237 -5.54 7.89 -18.98
C GLU A 237 -5.44 6.77 -17.91
N LYS A 238 -4.76 5.67 -18.22
CA LYS A 238 -4.57 4.52 -17.32
C LYS A 238 -3.12 4.29 -16.92
N ARG A 239 -2.17 5.03 -17.49
CA ARG A 239 -0.73 4.80 -17.24
C ARG A 239 0.06 6.08 -17.21
N PHE A 240 0.96 6.17 -16.24
CA PHE A 240 1.92 7.30 -16.14
C PHE A 240 3.28 6.82 -15.60
N VAL A 241 4.31 7.58 -15.89
CA VAL A 241 5.63 7.48 -15.26
C VAL A 241 5.78 8.64 -14.28
N TRP A 242 6.02 8.34 -13.02
CA TRP A 242 6.28 9.33 -11.99
C TRP A 242 7.69 9.93 -12.13
N LYS A 243 7.80 11.25 -11.97
CA LYS A 243 9.03 12.02 -12.18
C LYS A 243 9.51 12.76 -10.93
N GLY A 244 8.71 12.76 -9.86
CA GLY A 244 8.99 13.47 -8.62
C GLY A 244 7.88 14.45 -8.24
N ARG A 245 8.15 15.32 -7.26
CA ARG A 245 7.17 16.30 -6.76
C ARG A 245 7.61 17.72 -7.06
N VAL A 246 6.63 18.60 -7.32
CA VAL A 246 6.88 20.04 -7.50
C VAL A 246 7.50 20.68 -6.25
N ASP A 247 7.07 20.20 -5.05
CA ASP A 247 7.52 20.71 -3.75
C ASP A 247 9.03 20.49 -3.51
N PHE A 248 9.62 19.51 -4.20
CA PHE A 248 11.03 19.14 -4.10
C PHE A 248 11.89 19.66 -5.28
N VAL A 249 11.36 20.60 -6.05
CA VAL A 249 12.14 21.26 -7.11
C VAL A 249 12.97 22.39 -6.54
N ILE A 250 14.29 22.24 -6.57
CA ILE A 250 15.23 23.30 -6.20
C ILE A 250 15.43 24.19 -7.43
N ASN A 251 15.14 25.49 -7.30
CA ASN A 251 15.47 26.48 -8.31
C ASN A 251 16.91 26.98 -8.09
N SER A 252 17.86 26.52 -8.90
CA SER A 252 19.24 27.01 -8.90
C SER A 252 19.48 27.88 -10.14
N GLY A 253 19.35 29.17 -9.98
CA GLY A 253 19.39 30.10 -11.10
C GLY A 253 18.24 29.88 -12.10
N ALA A 254 18.56 29.69 -13.40
CA ALA A 254 17.56 29.37 -14.41
C ALA A 254 17.25 27.86 -14.54
N ILE A 255 17.85 27.01 -13.70
CA ILE A 255 17.73 25.55 -13.79
C ILE A 255 16.82 25.07 -12.66
N LYS A 256 15.76 24.33 -13.04
CA LYS A 256 14.91 23.60 -12.11
C LYS A 256 15.51 22.21 -11.87
N ILE A 257 16.02 21.97 -10.67
CA ILE A 257 16.61 20.68 -10.27
C ILE A 257 15.58 19.96 -9.42
N ASN A 258 15.16 18.78 -9.86
CA ASN A 258 14.34 17.90 -9.02
C ASN A 258 15.25 17.21 -8.00
N HIS A 259 14.98 17.45 -6.71
CA HIS A 259 15.74 16.88 -5.58
C HIS A 259 15.85 15.35 -5.67
N GLU A 260 14.76 14.66 -5.96
CA GLU A 260 14.72 13.20 -6.06
C GLU A 260 15.50 12.66 -7.28
N GLU A 261 15.48 13.40 -8.40
CA GLU A 261 16.32 13.06 -9.56
C GLU A 261 17.80 13.27 -9.25
N LEU A 262 18.14 14.28 -8.47
CA LEU A 262 19.49 14.53 -7.99
C LEU A 262 19.95 13.44 -7.03
N GLU A 263 19.13 13.06 -6.04
CA GLU A 263 19.42 11.95 -5.12
C GLU A 263 19.63 10.63 -5.86
N ASN A 264 18.78 10.31 -6.85
CA ASN A 264 18.95 9.13 -7.69
C ASN A 264 20.24 9.14 -8.52
N LYS A 265 20.73 10.32 -8.93
CA LYS A 265 22.02 10.46 -9.60
C LYS A 265 23.18 10.33 -8.62
N LEU A 266 23.06 10.95 -7.45
CA LEU A 266 24.09 10.90 -6.39
C LEU A 266 24.21 9.49 -5.81
N SER A 267 23.14 8.77 -5.59
CA SER A 267 23.17 7.38 -5.08
C SER A 267 23.89 6.38 -6.00
N LYS A 268 24.06 6.73 -7.28
CA LYS A 268 24.88 5.96 -8.24
C LYS A 268 26.35 6.28 -8.13
N ALA A 269 26.70 7.46 -7.66
CA ALA A 269 28.08 7.96 -7.58
C ALA A 269 28.66 7.87 -6.16
N ILE A 270 27.81 7.89 -5.13
CA ILE A 270 28.21 7.88 -3.72
C ILE A 270 27.73 6.56 -3.10
N SER A 271 28.68 5.82 -2.52
CA SER A 271 28.42 4.52 -1.89
C SER A 271 28.11 4.59 -0.39
N VAL A 272 28.07 5.78 0.19
CA VAL A 272 27.80 6.01 1.61
C VAL A 272 26.41 6.66 1.76
N PRO A 273 25.53 6.21 2.69
CA PRO A 273 24.30 6.92 3.01
C PRO A 273 24.63 8.32 3.57
N TYR A 274 23.98 9.34 3.04
CA TYR A 274 24.06 10.74 3.51
C TYR A 274 22.79 11.14 4.24
#